data_2b15509984829b6f420d037a2fbd3e8c
#
_entry.id   2b15509984829b6f420d037a2fbd3e8c
#
_cell.length_a   1.000
_cell.length_b   1.000
_cell.length_c   1.000
_cell.angle_alpha   90.00
_cell.angle_beta   90.00
_cell.angle_gamma   90.00
#
_symmetry.space_group_name_H-M   'P 1'
#
loop_
_entity.id
_entity.type
_entity.pdbx_description
1 polymer ?
#
loop_
_entity_poly.entity_id
_entity_poly.type
_entity_poly.pdbx_seq_one_letter_code
_entity_poly.pdbx_strand_id
1 'polypeptide(L)'
;MKLTRLLVALAICPSACASTPPLRAAVEAHLQAVRTRNLAALLPTLTGGSDLRMILPSGFQYTTRAQYVDFHRQWFASNDNGRFDPEIVHLVESPRLGHALIKLRYRATAPTGAAQDIVSWLALTFALEDGSWRLVFDQSTLIQPSP
;
A
#
# COMPACT_ATOMS: atom_id res chain seq x y z
N MET A 1 2.20 -29.75 63.96
CA MET A 1 1.93 -29.75 62.53
C MET A 1 1.66 -28.32 62.06
N LYS A 2 2.62 -27.68 61.38
CA LYS A 2 2.46 -26.31 60.86
C LYS A 2 2.12 -26.42 59.37
N LEU A 3 0.90 -26.01 58.96
CA LEU A 3 0.49 -25.93 57.57
C LEU A 3 1.05 -24.62 56.97
N THR A 4 1.99 -24.73 56.07
CA THR A 4 2.50 -23.61 55.24
C THR A 4 1.57 -23.42 54.04
N ARG A 5 0.83 -22.31 54.03
CA ARG A 5 0.00 -21.92 52.87
C ARG A 5 0.88 -21.32 51.80
N LEU A 6 0.97 -21.99 50.65
CA LEU A 6 1.64 -21.49 49.47
C LEU A 6 0.69 -20.54 48.70
N LEU A 7 1.01 -19.24 48.71
CA LEU A 7 0.31 -18.22 47.91
C LEU A 7 0.89 -18.25 46.50
N VAL A 8 0.11 -18.74 45.54
CA VAL A 8 0.43 -18.61 44.12
C VAL A 8 -0.04 -17.23 43.67
N ALA A 9 0.89 -16.33 43.39
CA ALA A 9 0.60 -15.03 42.80
C ALA A 9 0.41 -15.21 41.27
N LEU A 10 -0.83 -15.07 40.79
CA LEU A 10 -1.15 -15.04 39.38
C LEU A 10 -0.73 -13.67 38.79
N ALA A 11 0.37 -13.64 38.03
CA ALA A 11 0.81 -12.44 37.33
C ALA A 11 -0.13 -12.20 36.12
N ILE A 12 -1.02 -11.23 36.22
CA ILE A 12 -1.83 -10.74 35.13
C ILE A 12 -0.92 -9.83 34.28
N CYS A 13 -0.42 -10.34 33.15
CA CYS A 13 0.22 -9.48 32.14
C CYS A 13 -0.86 -8.62 31.50
N PRO A 14 -0.79 -7.27 31.54
CA PRO A 14 -1.67 -6.44 30.74
C PRO A 14 -1.28 -6.64 29.27
N SER A 15 -2.17 -7.25 28.48
CA SER A 15 -2.07 -7.22 27.02
C SER A 15 -2.19 -5.75 26.60
N ALA A 16 -1.09 -5.14 26.20
CA ALA A 16 -1.10 -3.84 25.56
C ALA A 16 -1.91 -4.00 24.27
N CYS A 17 -3.13 -3.47 24.23
CA CYS A 17 -3.88 -3.30 23.00
C CYS A 17 -3.06 -2.36 22.10
N ALA A 18 -2.33 -2.91 21.16
CA ALA A 18 -1.68 -2.13 20.13
C ALA A 18 -2.79 -1.39 19.35
N SER A 19 -2.80 -0.06 19.41
CA SER A 19 -3.75 0.75 18.66
C SER A 19 -3.48 0.56 17.16
N THR A 20 -4.53 0.36 16.36
CA THR A 20 -4.43 0.31 14.89
C THR A 20 -3.75 1.60 14.40
N PRO A 21 -2.69 1.50 13.58
CA PRO A 21 -2.08 2.68 12.99
C PRO A 21 -3.10 3.44 12.14
N PRO A 22 -3.03 4.78 12.05
CA PRO A 22 -3.89 5.56 11.16
C PRO A 22 -3.75 5.10 9.70
N LEU A 23 -4.84 5.08 8.94
CA LEU A 23 -4.83 4.77 7.51
C LEU A 23 -3.77 5.57 6.75
N ARG A 24 -3.61 6.85 7.06
CA ARG A 24 -2.61 7.73 6.44
C ARG A 24 -1.20 7.12 6.49
N ALA A 25 -0.78 6.61 7.64
CA ALA A 25 0.54 6.01 7.78
C ALA A 25 0.73 4.78 6.89
N ALA A 26 -0.31 3.94 6.74
CA ALA A 26 -0.26 2.79 5.85
C ALA A 26 -0.19 3.19 4.37
N VAL A 27 -0.96 4.22 3.96
CA VAL A 27 -0.90 4.79 2.61
C VAL A 27 0.49 5.35 2.32
N GLU A 28 1.05 6.14 3.22
CA GLU A 28 2.39 6.73 3.08
C GLU A 28 3.49 5.65 3.00
N ALA A 29 3.40 4.61 3.82
CA ALA A 29 4.34 3.48 3.78
C ALA A 29 4.28 2.75 2.43
N HIS A 30 3.07 2.51 1.91
CA HIS A 30 2.86 1.89 0.60
C HIS A 30 3.45 2.75 -0.52
N LEU A 31 3.08 4.03 -0.59
CA LEU A 31 3.57 4.96 -1.61
C LEU A 31 5.09 5.14 -1.54
N GLN A 32 5.67 5.16 -0.33
CA GLN A 32 7.11 5.23 -0.15
C GLN A 32 7.83 3.98 -0.66
N ALA A 33 7.27 2.78 -0.41
CA ALA A 33 7.82 1.52 -0.90
C ALA A 33 7.85 1.49 -2.45
N VAL A 34 6.77 1.97 -3.10
CA VAL A 34 6.71 2.11 -4.56
C VAL A 34 7.72 3.15 -5.06
N ARG A 35 7.76 4.33 -4.44
CA ARG A 35 8.67 5.42 -4.82
C ARG A 35 10.13 5.03 -4.75
N THR A 36 10.50 4.24 -3.74
CA THR A 36 11.89 3.78 -3.54
C THR A 36 12.18 2.45 -4.23
N ARG A 37 11.20 1.88 -4.97
CA ARG A 37 11.31 0.57 -5.64
C ARG A 37 11.74 -0.55 -4.68
N ASN A 38 11.27 -0.48 -3.45
CA ASN A 38 11.63 -1.43 -2.41
C ASN A 38 10.55 -2.52 -2.27
N LEU A 39 10.77 -3.65 -2.95
CA LEU A 39 9.82 -4.77 -2.93
C LEU A 39 9.65 -5.34 -1.51
N ALA A 40 10.72 -5.42 -0.72
CA ALA A 40 10.64 -5.93 0.65
C ALA A 40 9.76 -5.05 1.56
N ALA A 41 9.80 -3.71 1.36
CA ALA A 41 8.94 -2.77 2.06
C ALA A 41 7.50 -2.75 1.51
N LEU A 42 7.30 -3.10 0.22
CA LEU A 42 5.98 -3.15 -0.42
C LEU A 42 5.16 -4.35 0.08
N LEU A 43 5.77 -5.54 0.15
CA LEU A 43 5.07 -6.79 0.49
C LEU A 43 4.21 -6.72 1.76
N PRO A 44 4.68 -6.15 2.89
CA PRO A 44 3.88 -6.06 4.10
C PRO A 44 2.74 -5.04 4.02
N THR A 45 2.66 -4.19 3.00
CA THR A 45 1.55 -3.25 2.80
C THR A 45 0.37 -3.85 2.03
N LEU A 46 0.54 -5.05 1.48
CA LEU A 46 -0.46 -5.75 0.68
C LEU A 46 -1.29 -6.70 1.54
N THR A 47 -2.53 -6.99 1.11
CA THR A 47 -3.37 -8.01 1.74
C THR A 47 -2.64 -9.34 1.91
N GLY A 48 -2.91 -10.05 3.00
CA GLY A 48 -2.46 -11.43 3.21
C GLY A 48 -3.17 -12.44 2.33
N GLY A 49 -4.35 -12.08 1.79
CA GLY A 49 -5.13 -12.91 0.88
C GLY A 49 -4.60 -12.92 -0.55
N SER A 50 -5.23 -13.74 -1.39
CA SER A 50 -4.90 -13.83 -2.82
C SER A 50 -5.59 -12.75 -3.67
N ASP A 51 -6.72 -12.22 -3.21
CA ASP A 51 -7.53 -11.25 -3.94
C ASP A 51 -7.00 -9.83 -3.74
N LEU A 52 -6.23 -9.36 -4.71
CA LEU A 52 -5.79 -7.98 -4.84
C LEU A 52 -5.92 -7.59 -6.29
N ARG A 53 -6.66 -6.53 -6.57
CA ARG A 53 -6.89 -6.09 -7.94
C ARG A 53 -6.14 -4.80 -8.23
N MET A 54 -5.49 -4.76 -9.39
CA MET A 54 -4.88 -3.54 -9.93
C MET A 54 -5.39 -3.29 -11.34
N ILE A 55 -5.78 -2.05 -11.63
CA ILE A 55 -6.19 -1.59 -12.95
C ILE A 55 -5.21 -0.51 -13.42
N LEU A 56 -4.51 -0.78 -14.50
CA LEU A 56 -3.59 0.17 -15.12
C LEU A 56 -4.34 1.23 -15.95
N PRO A 57 -3.69 2.37 -16.27
CA PRO A 57 -4.28 3.42 -17.11
C PRO A 57 -4.73 2.93 -18.50
N SER A 58 -4.15 1.85 -18.98
CA SER A 58 -4.54 1.19 -20.24
C SER A 58 -5.84 0.39 -20.14
N GLY A 59 -6.39 0.21 -18.93
CA GLY A 59 -7.52 -0.69 -18.64
C GLY A 59 -7.11 -2.15 -18.41
N PHE A 60 -5.82 -2.50 -18.58
CA PHE A 60 -5.35 -3.85 -18.26
C PHE A 60 -5.47 -4.13 -16.76
N GLN A 61 -5.88 -5.36 -16.41
CA GLN A 61 -6.13 -5.76 -15.02
C GLN A 61 -5.22 -6.90 -14.57
N TYR A 62 -4.68 -6.74 -13.38
CA TYR A 62 -4.15 -7.83 -12.57
C TYR A 62 -5.17 -8.15 -11.48
N THR A 63 -5.48 -9.43 -11.27
CA THR A 63 -6.60 -9.86 -10.43
C THR A 63 -6.17 -10.60 -9.18
N THR A 64 -4.86 -10.80 -9.00
CA THR A 64 -4.32 -11.49 -7.84
C THR A 64 -3.14 -10.75 -7.23
N ARG A 65 -2.92 -10.96 -5.93
CA ARG A 65 -1.74 -10.48 -5.21
C ARG A 65 -0.43 -10.93 -5.86
N ALA A 66 -0.36 -12.17 -6.34
CA ALA A 66 0.84 -12.69 -7.00
C ALA A 66 1.17 -11.90 -8.27
N GLN A 67 0.19 -11.63 -9.12
CA GLN A 67 0.36 -10.81 -10.32
C GLN A 67 0.78 -9.37 -10.00
N TYR A 68 0.19 -8.76 -8.96
CA TYR A 68 0.58 -7.44 -8.47
C TYR A 68 2.05 -7.39 -8.06
N VAL A 69 2.49 -8.38 -7.29
CA VAL A 69 3.87 -8.51 -6.83
C VAL A 69 4.83 -8.72 -8.00
N ASP A 70 4.47 -9.57 -8.96
CA ASP A 70 5.30 -9.84 -10.14
C ASP A 70 5.45 -8.62 -11.04
N PHE A 71 4.37 -7.85 -11.23
CA PHE A 71 4.42 -6.58 -11.94
C PHE A 71 5.42 -5.61 -11.28
N HIS A 72 5.32 -5.40 -9.96
CA HIS A 72 6.20 -4.48 -9.26
C HIS A 72 7.66 -4.99 -9.22
N ARG A 73 7.86 -6.31 -9.09
CA ARG A 73 9.21 -6.90 -9.16
C ARG A 73 9.89 -6.60 -10.50
N GLN A 74 9.16 -6.79 -11.61
CA GLN A 74 9.69 -6.52 -12.95
C GLN A 74 9.93 -5.03 -13.15
N TRP A 75 8.98 -4.19 -12.77
CA TRP A 75 9.11 -2.74 -12.89
C TRP A 75 10.26 -2.19 -12.04
N PHE A 76 10.40 -2.63 -10.80
CA PHE A 76 11.48 -2.18 -9.90
C PHE A 76 12.87 -2.62 -10.38
N ALA A 77 12.97 -3.76 -11.04
CA ALA A 77 14.21 -4.27 -11.62
C ALA A 77 14.52 -3.67 -13.00
N SER A 78 13.58 -2.96 -13.62
CA SER A 78 13.78 -2.35 -14.93
C SER A 78 14.76 -1.18 -14.88
N ASN A 79 15.38 -0.86 -16.03
CA ASN A 79 16.23 0.32 -16.20
C ASN A 79 15.40 1.62 -16.37
N ASP A 80 14.12 1.59 -16.02
CA ASP A 80 13.27 2.75 -16.01
C ASP A 80 13.78 3.77 -14.97
N ASN A 81 14.16 4.96 -15.43
CA ASN A 81 14.62 6.06 -14.59
C ASN A 81 13.48 6.95 -14.08
N GLY A 82 12.24 6.45 -14.17
CA GLY A 82 11.05 7.19 -13.82
C GLY A 82 10.99 7.59 -12.36
N ARG A 83 10.58 8.82 -12.14
CA ARG A 83 10.33 9.39 -10.82
C ARG A 83 8.84 9.36 -10.52
N PHE A 84 8.48 8.71 -9.45
CA PHE A 84 7.15 8.55 -8.92
C PHE A 84 6.92 9.60 -7.81
N ASP A 85 6.11 10.63 -8.08
CA ASP A 85 5.79 11.73 -7.16
C ASP A 85 4.30 11.70 -6.79
N PRO A 86 3.91 11.00 -5.71
CA PRO A 86 2.52 10.93 -5.24
C PRO A 86 2.20 12.08 -4.28
N GLU A 87 0.96 12.59 -4.39
CA GLU A 87 0.35 13.55 -3.46
C GLU A 87 -0.98 12.99 -2.95
N ILE A 88 -1.13 12.81 -1.64
CA ILE A 88 -2.40 12.36 -1.05
C ILE A 88 -3.38 13.53 -1.06
N VAL A 89 -4.41 13.44 -1.90
CA VAL A 89 -5.42 14.49 -2.07
C VAL A 89 -6.59 14.30 -1.12
N HIS A 90 -7.01 13.04 -0.91
CA HIS A 90 -8.17 12.74 -0.09
C HIS A 90 -8.03 11.38 0.59
N LEU A 91 -8.52 11.29 1.83
CA LEU A 91 -8.57 10.06 2.62
C LEU A 91 -9.95 9.90 3.23
N VAL A 92 -10.51 8.70 3.12
CA VAL A 92 -11.71 8.29 3.84
C VAL A 92 -11.38 7.04 4.64
N GLU A 93 -11.65 7.08 5.94
CA GLU A 93 -11.43 5.95 6.84
C GLU A 93 -12.75 5.54 7.48
N SER A 94 -13.04 4.26 7.44
CA SER A 94 -14.15 3.61 8.12
C SER A 94 -13.59 2.46 8.98
N PRO A 95 -14.38 1.82 9.85
CA PRO A 95 -13.83 0.84 10.80
C PRO A 95 -13.08 -0.34 10.17
N ARG A 96 -13.33 -0.67 8.90
CA ARG A 96 -12.73 -1.85 8.23
C ARG A 96 -12.20 -1.58 6.83
N LEU A 97 -12.56 -0.46 6.23
CA LEU A 97 -12.11 -0.07 4.89
C LEU A 97 -11.61 1.37 4.91
N GLY A 98 -10.51 1.59 4.23
CA GLY A 98 -9.95 2.91 3.99
C GLY A 98 -9.75 3.14 2.52
N HIS A 99 -9.94 4.38 2.08
CA HIS A 99 -9.73 4.78 0.69
C HIS A 99 -8.85 6.01 0.62
N ALA A 100 -7.90 6.00 -0.32
CA ALA A 100 -7.02 7.11 -0.60
C ALA A 100 -7.11 7.50 -2.07
N LEU A 101 -7.33 8.78 -2.34
CA LEU A 101 -7.17 9.37 -3.66
C LEU A 101 -5.85 10.11 -3.72
N ILE A 102 -5.01 9.72 -4.67
CA ILE A 102 -3.67 10.22 -4.88
C ILE A 102 -3.61 10.91 -6.24
N LYS A 103 -3.02 12.09 -6.30
CA LYS A 103 -2.57 12.69 -7.55
C LYS A 103 -1.13 12.24 -7.78
N LEU A 104 -0.94 11.41 -8.79
CA LEU A 104 0.37 10.86 -9.13
C LEU A 104 0.94 11.60 -10.33
N ARG A 105 2.18 12.08 -10.21
CA ARG A 105 2.98 12.50 -11.34
C ARG A 105 4.13 11.54 -11.55
N TYR A 106 4.23 10.97 -12.74
CA TYR A 106 5.30 10.09 -13.14
C TYR A 106 6.11 10.73 -14.25
N ARG A 107 7.40 10.94 -14.01
CA ARG A 107 8.32 11.53 -14.98
C ARG A 107 9.44 10.57 -15.31
N ALA A 108 9.63 10.30 -16.57
CA ALA A 108 10.67 9.40 -17.08
C ALA A 108 11.26 9.93 -18.36
N THR A 109 12.38 9.35 -18.79
CA THR A 109 12.91 9.53 -20.14
C THR A 109 12.78 8.21 -20.88
N ALA A 110 12.02 8.20 -21.97
CA ALA A 110 11.89 7.01 -22.80
C ALA A 110 13.25 6.60 -23.40
N PRO A 111 13.42 5.34 -23.81
CA PRO A 111 14.65 4.88 -24.49
C PRO A 111 15.02 5.68 -25.73
N THR A 112 14.04 6.31 -26.37
CA THR A 112 14.21 7.23 -27.52
C THR A 112 14.73 8.62 -27.15
N GLY A 113 14.92 8.90 -25.84
CA GLY A 113 15.28 10.22 -25.32
C GLY A 113 14.10 11.17 -25.10
N ALA A 114 12.87 10.78 -25.47
CA ALA A 114 11.69 11.60 -25.28
C ALA A 114 11.30 11.70 -23.79
N ALA A 115 11.02 12.91 -23.30
CA ALA A 115 10.51 13.12 -21.95
C ALA A 115 9.07 12.61 -21.86
N GLN A 116 8.79 11.86 -20.79
CA GLN A 116 7.45 11.43 -20.40
C GLN A 116 7.07 12.16 -19.11
N ASP A 117 5.93 12.82 -19.11
CA ASP A 117 5.34 13.48 -17.94
C ASP A 117 3.86 13.08 -17.88
N ILE A 118 3.58 12.08 -17.05
CA ILE A 118 2.27 11.45 -16.94
C ILE A 118 1.65 11.87 -15.63
N VAL A 119 0.43 12.42 -15.67
CA VAL A 119 -0.37 12.72 -14.50
C VAL A 119 -1.58 11.80 -14.47
N SER A 120 -1.82 11.16 -13.34
CA SER A 120 -2.95 10.27 -13.15
C SER A 120 -3.57 10.40 -11.75
N TRP A 121 -4.83 10.03 -11.67
CA TRP A 121 -5.45 9.69 -10.41
C TRP A 121 -5.09 8.25 -10.06
N LEU A 122 -4.68 8.04 -8.81
CA LEU A 122 -4.45 6.71 -8.26
C LEU A 122 -5.41 6.53 -7.09
N ALA A 123 -6.31 5.57 -7.21
CA ALA A 123 -7.31 5.21 -6.20
C ALA A 123 -6.86 3.94 -5.48
N LEU A 124 -6.56 4.05 -4.19
CA LEU A 124 -6.10 2.93 -3.36
C LEU A 124 -7.16 2.60 -2.32
N THR A 125 -7.52 1.31 -2.21
CA THR A 125 -8.40 0.84 -1.13
C THR A 125 -7.65 -0.13 -0.23
N PHE A 126 -7.76 0.09 1.06
CA PHE A 126 -7.15 -0.71 2.11
C PHE A 126 -8.24 -1.38 2.95
N ALA A 127 -8.04 -2.64 3.30
CA ALA A 127 -8.82 -3.34 4.31
C ALA A 127 -8.03 -3.41 5.62
N LEU A 128 -8.73 -3.38 6.75
CA LEU A 128 -8.13 -3.63 8.07
C LEU A 128 -8.05 -5.15 8.29
N GLU A 129 -6.84 -5.69 8.26
CA GLU A 129 -6.51 -7.11 8.46
C GLU A 129 -5.58 -7.23 9.67
N ASP A 130 -5.99 -7.97 10.69
CA ASP A 130 -5.19 -8.25 11.91
C ASP A 130 -4.59 -6.98 12.53
N GLY A 131 -5.39 -5.90 12.61
CA GLY A 131 -4.97 -4.61 13.18
C GLY A 131 -4.06 -3.77 12.27
N SER A 132 -3.89 -4.14 11.00
CA SER A 132 -3.07 -3.43 10.03
C SER A 132 -3.84 -3.13 8.74
N TRP A 133 -3.69 -1.93 8.22
CA TRP A 133 -4.24 -1.57 6.91
C TRP A 133 -3.43 -2.24 5.79
N ARG A 134 -4.11 -2.98 4.90
CA ARG A 134 -3.53 -3.71 3.79
C ARG A 134 -4.20 -3.32 2.48
N LEU A 135 -3.42 -3.07 1.44
CA LEU A 135 -3.95 -2.77 0.12
C LEU A 135 -4.69 -3.97 -0.46
N VAL A 136 -5.93 -3.74 -0.93
CA VAL A 136 -6.78 -4.73 -1.61
C VAL A 136 -7.16 -4.32 -3.03
N PHE A 137 -7.09 -3.02 -3.34
CA PHE A 137 -7.43 -2.50 -4.65
C PHE A 137 -6.59 -1.27 -5.01
N ASP A 138 -6.16 -1.22 -6.27
CA ASP A 138 -5.33 -0.17 -6.87
C ASP A 138 -5.85 0.14 -8.27
N GLN A 139 -6.18 1.39 -8.54
CA GLN A 139 -6.60 1.81 -9.88
C GLN A 139 -5.93 3.12 -10.26
N SER A 140 -5.29 3.11 -11.42
CA SER A 140 -4.72 4.31 -12.02
C SER A 140 -5.54 4.76 -13.23
N THR A 141 -5.81 6.08 -13.30
CA THR A 141 -6.59 6.70 -14.39
C THR A 141 -5.85 7.94 -14.88
N LEU A 142 -5.55 8.01 -16.17
CA LEU A 142 -4.88 9.18 -16.77
C LEU A 142 -5.73 10.43 -16.62
N ILE A 143 -5.09 11.53 -16.22
CA ILE A 143 -5.69 12.86 -16.30
C ILE A 143 -5.43 13.39 -17.71
N GLN A 144 -6.47 13.46 -18.51
CA GLN A 144 -6.39 14.09 -19.83
C GLN A 144 -6.17 15.60 -19.64
N PRO A 145 -5.28 16.24 -20.43
CA PRO A 145 -5.25 17.69 -20.49
C PRO A 145 -6.65 18.19 -20.89
N SER A 146 -7.13 19.24 -20.21
CA SER A 146 -8.36 19.90 -20.67
C SER A 146 -8.15 20.39 -22.11
N PRO A 147 -9.13 20.24 -23.00
CA PRO A 147 -9.07 20.74 -24.36
C PRO A 147 -8.92 22.24 -24.42
#